data_b2903d891d03c1e0518bc77dbba4d0cd
#
_entry.id   b2903d891d03c1e0518bc77dbba4d0cd
#
_cell.length_a   1.000
_cell.length_b   1.000
_cell.length_c   1.000
_cell.angle_alpha   90.00
_cell.angle_beta   90.00
_cell.angle_gamma   90.00
#
_symmetry.space_group_name_H-M   'P 1'
#
loop_
_entity.id
_entity.type
_entity.pdbx_description
1 polymer ?
#
loop_
_entity_poly.entity_id
_entity_poly.type
_entity_poly.pdbx_seq_one_letter_code
_entity_poly.pdbx_strand_id
1 'polypeptide(L)'
;MSQYKSSMFSDAVYLFGTTFASAPSWSDLKEELPDGTKVNQNKLAEQAVLAAFAYLYNNKLIDIVLGEGKVLFRKTKMAKVKKLQSSAPDTSGLEAVIFTHIQDISSIIGIINGLSGEVSNPWALVLQIVKKNLLDRGILKQVEKGKVLFITTYKNVVNEDFSKEEKQVTELKKTLEELQSKGELYKIILSDIARGIYSLKKSQDTGG
;
A
#
# COMPACT_ATOMS: atom_id res chain seq x y z
N MET A 1 -7.03 20.23 20.33
CA MET A 1 -6.25 20.47 19.11
C MET A 1 -5.97 19.12 18.48
N SER A 2 -6.64 18.79 17.40
CA SER A 2 -6.36 17.57 16.64
C SER A 2 -4.97 17.70 16.02
N GLN A 3 -4.00 16.91 16.49
CA GLN A 3 -2.73 16.76 15.78
C GLN A 3 -3.06 16.11 14.44
N TYR A 4 -3.10 16.90 13.38
CA TYR A 4 -3.18 16.41 12.02
C TYR A 4 -1.94 15.56 11.78
N LYS A 5 -2.12 14.22 11.80
CA LYS A 5 -1.08 13.30 11.33
C LYS A 5 -0.75 13.67 9.88
N SER A 6 0.53 13.60 9.53
CA SER A 6 1.01 13.88 8.17
C SER A 6 0.28 12.99 7.15
N SER A 7 0.06 13.49 5.95
CA SER A 7 -0.45 12.69 4.83
C SER A 7 0.55 11.64 4.42
N MET A 8 0.06 10.42 4.16
CA MET A 8 0.86 9.28 3.75
C MET A 8 0.88 9.15 2.23
N PHE A 9 1.94 8.58 1.67
CA PHE A 9 2.02 8.34 0.23
C PHE A 9 0.99 7.29 -0.23
N SER A 10 0.71 6.27 0.59
CA SER A 10 -0.32 5.28 0.29
C SER A 10 -1.73 5.88 0.23
N ASP A 11 -2.02 6.88 1.08
CA ASP A 11 -3.27 7.63 1.06
C ASP A 11 -3.42 8.40 -0.27
N ALA A 12 -2.35 9.08 -0.71
CA ALA A 12 -2.33 9.78 -1.99
C ALA A 12 -2.53 8.83 -3.18
N VAL A 13 -1.93 7.64 -3.15
CA VAL A 13 -2.17 6.61 -4.19
C VAL A 13 -3.64 6.23 -4.26
N TYR A 14 -4.33 6.06 -3.14
CA TYR A 14 -5.73 5.70 -3.13
C TYR A 14 -6.63 6.85 -3.63
N LEU A 15 -6.41 8.07 -3.15
CA LEU A 15 -7.21 9.24 -3.51
C LEU A 15 -7.04 9.64 -4.98
N PHE A 16 -5.84 9.49 -5.54
CA PHE A 16 -5.51 9.80 -6.93
C PHE A 16 -5.27 8.52 -7.76
N GLY A 17 -6.04 7.48 -7.49
CA GLY A 17 -5.82 6.13 -8.02
C GLY A 17 -5.72 6.04 -9.53
N THR A 18 -6.41 6.90 -10.30
CA THR A 18 -6.31 6.97 -11.77
C THR A 18 -4.91 7.36 -12.27
N THR A 19 -4.11 8.03 -11.45
CA THR A 19 -2.70 8.35 -11.74
C THR A 19 -1.78 7.14 -11.61
N PHE A 20 -2.14 6.18 -10.76
CA PHE A 20 -1.27 5.08 -10.34
C PHE A 20 -1.71 3.70 -10.83
N ALA A 21 -2.99 3.55 -11.17
CA ALA A 21 -3.54 2.30 -11.66
C ALA A 21 -4.36 2.50 -12.94
N SER A 22 -4.23 1.57 -13.87
CA SER A 22 -4.98 1.59 -15.13
C SER A 22 -6.47 1.32 -14.90
N ALA A 23 -7.29 1.69 -15.88
CA ALA A 23 -8.66 1.22 -15.96
C ALA A 23 -8.68 -0.34 -15.96
N PRO A 24 -9.65 -0.96 -15.28
CA PRO A 24 -9.70 -2.41 -15.21
C PRO A 24 -10.20 -3.00 -16.52
N SER A 25 -9.63 -4.13 -16.94
CA SER A 25 -10.20 -4.96 -17.99
C SER A 25 -11.47 -5.69 -17.47
N TRP A 26 -12.17 -6.41 -18.33
CA TRP A 26 -13.41 -7.13 -17.92
C TRP A 26 -13.14 -8.22 -16.87
N SER A 27 -11.96 -8.85 -16.89
CA SER A 27 -11.55 -9.92 -15.99
C SER A 27 -10.87 -9.44 -14.71
N ASP A 28 -10.51 -8.14 -14.62
CA ASP A 28 -9.82 -7.60 -13.46
C ASP A 28 -10.75 -7.38 -12.28
N LEU A 29 -10.21 -7.57 -11.08
CA LEU A 29 -10.84 -7.07 -9.86
C LEU A 29 -10.83 -5.54 -9.89
N LYS A 30 -11.97 -4.96 -9.49
CA LYS A 30 -12.23 -3.52 -9.60
C LYS A 30 -12.29 -2.89 -8.23
N GLU A 31 -11.59 -1.77 -8.08
CA GLU A 31 -11.74 -0.86 -6.94
C GLU A 31 -12.47 0.38 -7.40
N GLU A 32 -13.51 0.79 -6.67
CA GLU A 32 -14.23 2.04 -6.90
C GLU A 32 -13.62 3.13 -6.02
N LEU A 33 -13.04 4.13 -6.66
CA LEU A 33 -12.44 5.28 -6.00
C LEU A 33 -13.52 6.23 -5.45
N PRO A 34 -13.15 7.19 -4.57
CA PRO A 34 -14.11 8.13 -3.98
C PRO A 34 -14.87 9.00 -4.98
N ASP A 35 -14.29 9.25 -6.16
CA ASP A 35 -14.93 9.98 -7.29
C ASP A 35 -15.86 9.10 -8.13
N GLY A 36 -15.96 7.80 -7.82
CA GLY A 36 -16.74 6.82 -8.56
C GLY A 36 -16.01 6.15 -9.74
N THR A 37 -14.79 6.58 -10.04
CA THR A 37 -13.96 5.96 -11.09
C THR A 37 -13.55 4.55 -10.66
N LYS A 38 -13.50 3.61 -11.61
CA LYS A 38 -13.05 2.24 -11.36
C LYS A 38 -11.64 2.03 -11.90
N VAL A 39 -10.79 1.46 -11.08
CA VAL A 39 -9.40 1.11 -11.42
C VAL A 39 -9.11 -0.36 -11.14
N ASN A 40 -8.01 -0.88 -11.71
CA ASN A 40 -7.53 -2.23 -11.42
C ASN A 40 -7.09 -2.32 -9.96
N GLN A 41 -7.81 -3.13 -9.16
CA GLN A 41 -7.59 -3.28 -7.72
C GLN A 41 -6.18 -3.79 -7.39
N ASN A 42 -5.70 -4.77 -8.16
CA ASN A 42 -4.39 -5.38 -7.89
C ASN A 42 -3.27 -4.35 -8.11
N LYS A 43 -3.35 -3.60 -9.22
CA LYS A 43 -2.37 -2.56 -9.52
C LYS A 43 -2.40 -1.45 -8.49
N LEU A 44 -3.58 -1.01 -8.07
CA LEU A 44 -3.70 0.03 -7.04
C LEU A 44 -3.07 -0.43 -5.72
N ALA A 45 -3.31 -1.66 -5.29
CA ALA A 45 -2.74 -2.21 -4.06
C ALA A 45 -1.20 -2.34 -4.14
N GLU A 46 -0.67 -2.82 -5.27
CA GLU A 46 0.78 -2.87 -5.51
C GLU A 46 1.42 -1.48 -5.41
N GLN A 47 0.78 -0.47 -6.00
CA GLN A 47 1.24 0.91 -5.94
C GLN A 47 1.13 1.52 -4.53
N ALA A 48 0.08 1.18 -3.77
CA ALA A 48 -0.05 1.62 -2.38
C ALA A 48 1.08 1.05 -1.50
N VAL A 49 1.43 -0.23 -1.67
CA VAL A 49 2.57 -0.84 -0.95
C VAL A 49 3.90 -0.21 -1.36
N LEU A 50 4.11 0.00 -2.67
CA LEU A 50 5.31 0.68 -3.18
C LEU A 50 5.44 2.10 -2.58
N ALA A 51 4.33 2.84 -2.57
CA ALA A 51 4.25 4.19 -2.00
C ALA A 51 4.57 4.19 -0.50
N ALA A 52 4.08 3.21 0.26
CA ALA A 52 4.40 3.10 1.68
C ALA A 52 5.90 2.86 1.93
N PHE A 53 6.55 1.99 1.15
CA PHE A 53 8.01 1.83 1.22
C PHE A 53 8.74 3.10 0.78
N ALA A 54 8.27 3.78 -0.27
CA ALA A 54 8.84 5.04 -0.73
C ALA A 54 8.75 6.13 0.35
N TYR A 55 7.63 6.24 1.06
CA TYR A 55 7.48 7.16 2.18
C TYR A 55 8.51 6.90 3.28
N LEU A 56 8.60 5.64 3.72
CA LEU A 56 9.53 5.25 4.77
C LEU A 56 11.00 5.50 4.36
N TYR A 57 11.33 5.26 3.08
CA TYR A 57 12.64 5.53 2.50
C TYR A 57 12.93 7.04 2.44
N ASN A 58 12.01 7.83 1.91
CA ASN A 58 12.15 9.30 1.81
C ASN A 58 12.37 9.96 3.17
N ASN A 59 11.69 9.48 4.20
CA ASN A 59 11.79 9.98 5.57
C ASN A 59 12.97 9.38 6.36
N LYS A 60 13.89 8.65 5.71
CA LYS A 60 15.07 8.04 6.34
C LYS A 60 14.74 7.11 7.52
N LEU A 61 13.57 6.49 7.49
CA LEU A 61 13.16 5.48 8.47
C LEU A 61 13.71 4.11 8.12
N ILE A 62 13.91 3.88 6.83
CA ILE A 62 14.47 2.65 6.26
C ILE A 62 15.48 2.95 5.17
N ASP A 63 16.31 1.95 4.85
CA ASP A 63 17.03 1.87 3.57
C ASP A 63 16.64 0.60 2.83
N ILE A 64 16.71 0.62 1.50
CA ILE A 64 16.38 -0.53 0.65
C ILE A 64 17.61 -0.90 -0.17
N VAL A 65 18.09 -2.11 0.05
CA VAL A 65 19.32 -2.61 -0.56
C VAL A 65 19.10 -3.93 -1.27
N LEU A 66 19.96 -4.22 -2.23
CA LEU A 66 19.99 -5.53 -2.87
C LEU A 66 20.62 -6.55 -1.91
N GLY A 67 19.98 -7.67 -1.74
CA GLY A 67 20.48 -8.78 -0.94
C GLY A 67 20.21 -10.14 -1.56
N GLU A 68 20.68 -11.17 -0.91
CA GLU A 68 20.40 -12.56 -1.31
C GLU A 68 19.35 -13.18 -0.38
N GLY A 69 18.54 -14.06 -0.93
CA GLY A 69 17.62 -14.93 -0.22
C GLY A 69 17.56 -16.31 -0.86
N LYS A 70 16.82 -17.22 -0.25
CA LYS A 70 16.59 -18.57 -0.79
C LYS A 70 15.11 -18.71 -1.14
N VAL A 71 14.83 -19.14 -2.37
CA VAL A 71 13.50 -19.55 -2.82
C VAL A 71 13.63 -20.96 -3.38
N LEU A 72 12.92 -21.92 -2.79
CA LEU A 72 12.97 -23.34 -3.21
C LEU A 72 14.43 -23.85 -3.36
N PHE A 73 15.29 -23.62 -2.34
CA PHE A 73 16.70 -24.01 -2.29
C PHE A 73 17.64 -23.26 -3.28
N ARG A 74 17.15 -22.35 -4.12
CA ARG A 74 17.98 -21.53 -5.01
C ARG A 74 18.25 -20.16 -4.40
N LYS A 75 19.50 -19.71 -4.46
CA LYS A 75 19.86 -18.33 -4.15
C LYS A 75 19.20 -17.40 -5.16
N THR A 76 18.54 -16.36 -4.67
CA THR A 76 17.81 -15.40 -5.50
C THR A 76 18.12 -14.00 -4.99
N LYS A 77 18.33 -13.04 -5.88
CA LYS A 77 18.37 -11.63 -5.52
C LYS A 77 17.00 -11.21 -5.01
N MET A 78 16.99 -10.45 -3.93
CA MET A 78 15.75 -9.87 -3.35
C MET A 78 16.03 -8.51 -2.74
N ALA A 79 15.00 -7.69 -2.64
CA ALA A 79 15.08 -6.43 -1.94
C ALA A 79 15.04 -6.66 -0.42
N LYS A 80 16.04 -6.14 0.27
CA LYS A 80 16.13 -6.13 1.73
C LYS A 80 15.88 -4.74 2.25
N VAL A 81 15.05 -4.64 3.27
CA VAL A 81 14.74 -3.40 3.97
C VAL A 81 15.51 -3.41 5.28
N LYS A 82 16.36 -2.40 5.46
CA LYS A 82 17.10 -2.16 6.69
C LYS A 82 16.39 -1.07 7.50
N LYS A 83 16.07 -1.35 8.75
CA LYS A 83 15.52 -0.38 9.68
C LYS A 83 16.62 0.60 10.10
N LEU A 84 16.37 1.90 9.94
CA LEU A 84 17.33 2.96 10.30
C LEU A 84 16.97 3.64 11.62
N GLN A 85 15.69 3.60 12.01
CA GLN A 85 15.18 4.22 13.23
C GLN A 85 14.34 3.21 14.00
N SER A 86 14.34 3.29 15.32
CA SER A 86 13.57 2.39 16.19
C SER A 86 12.07 2.71 16.21
N SER A 87 11.70 3.95 15.89
CA SER A 87 10.31 4.43 15.87
C SER A 87 10.02 5.26 14.60
N ALA A 88 8.76 5.33 14.24
CA ALA A 88 8.26 6.15 13.15
C ALA A 88 7.05 6.98 13.64
N PRO A 89 7.30 8.03 14.45
CA PRO A 89 6.24 8.73 15.20
C PRO A 89 5.17 9.36 14.31
N ASP A 90 5.53 9.79 13.11
CA ASP A 90 4.63 10.51 12.19
C ASP A 90 4.00 9.60 11.13
N THR A 91 4.08 8.28 11.30
CA THR A 91 3.45 7.33 10.38
C THR A 91 2.06 6.91 10.84
N SER A 92 1.21 6.59 9.89
CA SER A 92 -0.12 6.02 10.11
C SER A 92 -0.48 5.06 8.99
N GLY A 93 -1.63 4.39 9.08
CA GLY A 93 -2.13 3.55 8.00
C GLY A 93 -1.16 2.45 7.57
N LEU A 94 -1.01 2.28 6.26
CA LEU A 94 -0.20 1.21 5.68
C LEU A 94 1.30 1.38 6.00
N GLU A 95 1.80 2.61 6.04
CA GLU A 95 3.19 2.93 6.38
C GLU A 95 3.53 2.47 7.80
N ALA A 96 2.66 2.76 8.77
CA ALA A 96 2.84 2.33 10.15
C ALA A 96 2.81 0.80 10.27
N VAL A 97 1.85 0.15 9.61
CA VAL A 97 1.73 -1.31 9.62
C VAL A 97 2.97 -1.96 9.00
N ILE A 98 3.42 -1.50 7.84
CA ILE A 98 4.65 -2.00 7.21
C ILE A 98 5.85 -1.80 8.13
N PHE A 99 6.01 -0.60 8.73
CA PHE A 99 7.15 -0.30 9.60
C PHE A 99 7.22 -1.21 10.84
N THR A 100 6.07 -1.59 11.41
CA THR A 100 6.03 -2.52 12.56
C THR A 100 6.55 -3.92 12.22
N HIS A 101 6.41 -4.35 10.96
CA HIS A 101 6.87 -5.66 10.51
C HIS A 101 8.35 -5.67 10.05
N ILE A 102 9.02 -4.51 10.06
CA ILE A 102 10.44 -4.43 9.74
C ILE A 102 11.24 -4.70 11.02
N GLN A 103 11.99 -5.80 11.01
CA GLN A 103 13.06 -6.07 11.97
C GLN A 103 14.32 -5.29 11.56
N ASP A 104 15.48 -5.60 12.12
CA ASP A 104 16.74 -4.93 11.73
C ASP A 104 17.00 -5.01 10.23
N ILE A 105 16.85 -6.21 9.65
CA ILE A 105 16.90 -6.45 8.20
C ILE A 105 15.82 -7.46 7.83
N SER A 106 14.89 -7.06 6.97
CA SER A 106 13.78 -7.90 6.51
C SER A 106 13.70 -7.92 4.98
N SER A 107 13.13 -8.99 4.39
CA SER A 107 12.77 -8.96 2.96
C SER A 107 11.41 -8.29 2.77
N ILE A 108 11.21 -7.63 1.64
CA ILE A 108 9.90 -7.04 1.30
C ILE A 108 8.80 -8.11 1.36
N ILE A 109 9.05 -9.29 0.81
CA ILE A 109 8.11 -10.42 0.86
C ILE A 109 7.76 -10.79 2.31
N GLY A 110 8.76 -10.88 3.20
CA GLY A 110 8.54 -11.21 4.62
C GLY A 110 7.74 -10.15 5.35
N ILE A 111 7.99 -8.87 5.07
CA ILE A 111 7.23 -7.75 5.65
C ILE A 111 5.76 -7.82 5.21
N ILE A 112 5.52 -8.02 3.91
CA ILE A 112 4.14 -8.10 3.38
C ILE A 112 3.41 -9.32 3.93
N ASN A 113 4.08 -10.46 4.09
CA ASN A 113 3.50 -11.66 4.69
C ASN A 113 3.10 -11.47 6.17
N GLY A 114 3.63 -10.46 6.84
CA GLY A 114 3.21 -10.06 8.18
C GLY A 114 1.86 -9.32 8.19
N LEU A 115 1.38 -8.81 7.06
CA LEU A 115 0.08 -8.15 7.02
C LEU A 115 -1.03 -9.16 7.30
N SER A 116 -1.94 -8.80 8.19
CA SER A 116 -3.05 -9.65 8.58
C SER A 116 -4.38 -8.89 8.52
N GLY A 117 -5.47 -9.59 8.30
CA GLY A 117 -6.82 -9.03 8.25
C GLY A 117 -7.86 -10.07 7.88
N GLU A 118 -9.13 -9.72 8.00
CA GLU A 118 -10.29 -10.62 7.82
C GLU A 118 -10.73 -10.79 6.36
N VAL A 119 -9.93 -10.34 5.40
CA VAL A 119 -10.31 -10.31 3.97
C VAL A 119 -9.60 -11.44 3.23
N SER A 120 -10.36 -12.27 2.53
CA SER A 120 -9.85 -13.38 1.72
C SER A 120 -9.03 -12.95 0.49
N ASN A 121 -9.15 -11.68 0.06
CA ASN A 121 -8.40 -11.12 -1.06
C ASN A 121 -7.25 -10.24 -0.55
N PRO A 122 -5.98 -10.63 -0.74
CA PRO A 122 -4.83 -9.91 -0.20
C PRO A 122 -4.67 -8.50 -0.77
N TRP A 123 -5.05 -8.24 -2.01
CA TRP A 123 -5.04 -6.88 -2.57
C TRP A 123 -6.12 -6.00 -1.92
N ALA A 124 -7.31 -6.56 -1.67
CA ALA A 124 -8.36 -5.88 -0.93
C ALA A 124 -7.93 -5.57 0.51
N LEU A 125 -7.17 -6.46 1.16
CA LEU A 125 -6.61 -6.23 2.50
C LEU A 125 -5.72 -4.97 2.54
N VAL A 126 -4.79 -4.83 1.60
CA VAL A 126 -3.93 -3.65 1.50
C VAL A 126 -4.77 -2.38 1.39
N LEU A 127 -5.73 -2.37 0.45
CA LEU A 127 -6.59 -1.20 0.24
C LEU A 127 -7.53 -0.93 1.42
N GLN A 128 -7.94 -1.96 2.17
CA GLN A 128 -8.73 -1.80 3.39
C GLN A 128 -7.95 -1.06 4.48
N ILE A 129 -6.66 -1.36 4.65
CA ILE A 129 -5.79 -0.65 5.60
C ILE A 129 -5.71 0.84 5.24
N VAL A 130 -5.49 1.15 3.95
CA VAL A 130 -5.45 2.54 3.46
C VAL A 130 -6.80 3.25 3.67
N LYS A 131 -7.90 2.62 3.23
CA LYS A 131 -9.27 3.18 3.41
C LYS A 131 -9.60 3.44 4.86
N LYS A 132 -9.27 2.51 5.74
CA LYS A 132 -9.49 2.67 7.18
C LYS A 132 -8.73 3.89 7.72
N ASN A 133 -7.46 4.06 7.36
CA ASN A 133 -6.68 5.23 7.76
C ASN A 133 -7.33 6.54 7.30
N LEU A 134 -7.80 6.61 6.07
CA LEU A 134 -8.46 7.78 5.51
C LEU A 134 -9.80 8.09 6.20
N LEU A 135 -10.56 7.03 6.56
CA LEU A 135 -11.80 7.16 7.35
C LEU A 135 -11.52 7.63 8.78
N ASP A 136 -10.55 7.02 9.45
CA ASP A 136 -10.16 7.36 10.83
C ASP A 136 -9.64 8.81 10.94
N ARG A 137 -9.09 9.34 9.84
CA ARG A 137 -8.63 10.73 9.72
C ARG A 137 -9.74 11.70 9.27
N GLY A 138 -10.92 11.21 8.91
CA GLY A 138 -12.04 12.02 8.45
C GLY A 138 -11.88 12.55 7.01
N ILE A 139 -10.84 12.13 6.26
CA ILE A 139 -10.63 12.49 4.84
C ILE A 139 -11.70 11.84 3.98
N LEU A 140 -12.03 10.59 4.28
CA LEU A 140 -13.16 9.88 3.69
C LEU A 140 -14.33 9.81 4.66
N LYS A 141 -15.53 9.74 4.11
CA LYS A 141 -16.75 9.34 4.84
C LYS A 141 -17.50 8.28 4.05
N GLN A 142 -18.21 7.42 4.76
CA GLN A 142 -19.12 6.45 4.15
C GLN A 142 -20.50 7.10 3.97
N VAL A 143 -21.04 7.01 2.77
CA VAL A 143 -22.41 7.43 2.46
C VAL A 143 -23.20 6.25 1.89
N GLU A 144 -24.49 6.21 2.17
CA GLU A 144 -25.35 5.18 1.63
C GLU A 144 -25.41 5.28 0.10
N LYS A 145 -25.11 4.19 -0.59
CA LYS A 145 -25.18 4.07 -2.05
C LYS A 145 -26.55 3.58 -2.53
N GLY A 146 -27.24 2.84 -1.67
CA GLY A 146 -28.53 2.24 -1.97
C GLY A 146 -28.72 0.90 -1.26
N LYS A 147 -29.82 0.21 -1.58
CA LYS A 147 -30.14 -1.12 -1.05
C LYS A 147 -30.17 -2.16 -2.16
N VAL A 148 -29.54 -3.30 -1.92
CA VAL A 148 -29.60 -4.46 -2.80
C VAL A 148 -30.11 -5.64 -1.97
N LEU A 149 -31.29 -6.19 -2.32
CA LEU A 149 -31.91 -7.33 -1.61
C LEU A 149 -31.91 -7.15 -0.08
N PHE A 150 -32.41 -6.00 0.41
CA PHE A 150 -32.46 -5.62 1.83
C PHE A 150 -31.13 -5.29 2.51
N ILE A 151 -30.00 -5.40 1.80
CA ILE A 151 -28.68 -5.03 2.32
C ILE A 151 -28.38 -3.59 1.90
N THR A 152 -28.14 -2.71 2.89
CA THR A 152 -27.67 -1.35 2.63
C THR A 152 -26.22 -1.40 2.16
N THR A 153 -25.97 -0.80 1.01
CA THR A 153 -24.60 -0.68 0.46
C THR A 153 -24.08 0.73 0.70
N TYR A 154 -22.78 0.84 0.93
CA TYR A 154 -22.09 2.10 1.20
C TYR A 154 -21.01 2.37 0.16
N LYS A 155 -20.71 3.63 -0.08
CA LYS A 155 -19.54 4.07 -0.83
C LYS A 155 -18.73 5.07 -0.03
N ASN A 156 -17.43 5.11 -0.27
CA ASN A 156 -16.56 6.13 0.28
C ASN A 156 -16.62 7.37 -0.62
N VAL A 157 -16.70 8.55 0.00
CA VAL A 157 -16.60 9.84 -0.68
C VAL A 157 -15.63 10.73 0.08
N VAL A 158 -14.99 11.66 -0.63
CA VAL A 158 -14.11 12.64 0.01
C VAL A 158 -14.95 13.59 0.86
N ASN A 159 -14.52 13.81 2.10
CA ASN A 159 -15.22 14.66 3.06
C ASN A 159 -14.63 16.07 3.16
N GLU A 160 -13.33 16.22 2.96
CA GLU A 160 -12.59 17.46 3.13
C GLU A 160 -11.73 17.78 1.89
N ASP A 161 -11.21 19.01 1.84
CA ASP A 161 -10.19 19.40 0.87
C ASP A 161 -8.92 18.58 1.07
N PHE A 162 -8.48 17.90 0.02
CA PHE A 162 -7.30 17.04 0.01
C PHE A 162 -6.10 17.65 -0.75
N SER A 163 -6.02 18.97 -0.78
CA SER A 163 -4.89 19.69 -1.39
C SER A 163 -3.52 19.33 -0.80
N LYS A 164 -3.51 18.85 0.46
CA LYS A 164 -2.30 18.33 1.11
C LYS A 164 -1.84 17.00 0.50
N GLU A 165 -2.80 16.15 0.14
CA GLU A 165 -2.54 14.87 -0.50
C GLU A 165 -2.03 15.05 -1.94
N GLU A 166 -2.41 16.14 -2.65
CA GLU A 166 -1.83 16.47 -3.96
C GLU A 166 -0.34 16.75 -3.88
N LYS A 167 0.13 17.42 -2.82
CA LYS A 167 1.56 17.63 -2.58
C LYS A 167 2.29 16.31 -2.39
N GLN A 168 1.66 15.35 -1.70
CA GLN A 168 2.22 14.01 -1.51
C GLN A 168 2.36 13.26 -2.83
N VAL A 169 1.47 13.46 -3.80
CA VAL A 169 1.61 12.87 -5.15
C VAL A 169 2.91 13.35 -5.81
N THR A 170 3.20 14.65 -5.72
CA THR A 170 4.41 15.23 -6.31
C THR A 170 5.67 14.69 -5.64
N GLU A 171 5.67 14.63 -4.32
CA GLU A 171 6.78 14.13 -3.52
C GLU A 171 7.00 12.62 -3.75
N LEU A 172 5.92 11.85 -3.82
CA LEU A 172 5.96 10.43 -4.16
C LEU A 172 6.58 10.21 -5.55
N LYS A 173 6.13 10.95 -6.59
CA LYS A 173 6.68 10.83 -7.94
C LYS A 173 8.20 11.05 -7.95
N LYS A 174 8.67 12.11 -7.28
CA LYS A 174 10.11 12.39 -7.13
C LYS A 174 10.86 11.23 -6.46
N THR A 175 10.30 10.69 -5.37
CA THR A 175 10.92 9.56 -4.66
C THR A 175 10.93 8.30 -5.51
N LEU A 176 9.87 8.05 -6.29
CA LEU A 176 9.82 6.92 -7.21
C LEU A 176 10.84 7.06 -8.34
N GLU A 177 11.06 8.26 -8.88
CA GLU A 177 12.12 8.52 -9.87
C GLU A 177 13.50 8.22 -9.30
N GLU A 178 13.77 8.61 -8.05
CA GLU A 178 15.01 8.26 -7.34
C GLU A 178 15.17 6.75 -7.20
N LEU A 179 14.12 6.03 -6.78
CA LEU A 179 14.15 4.58 -6.69
C LEU A 179 14.32 3.91 -8.06
N GLN A 180 13.67 4.43 -9.10
CA GLN A 180 13.81 3.95 -10.48
C GLN A 180 15.25 4.08 -10.99
N SER A 181 15.96 5.16 -10.62
CA SER A 181 17.37 5.35 -10.98
C SER A 181 18.30 4.25 -10.45
N LYS A 182 17.86 3.49 -9.43
CA LYS A 182 18.58 2.33 -8.88
C LYS A 182 18.46 1.07 -9.77
N GLY A 183 17.81 1.15 -10.92
CA GLY A 183 17.82 0.15 -11.99
C GLY A 183 17.34 -1.24 -11.58
N GLU A 184 18.26 -2.18 -11.39
CA GLU A 184 17.95 -3.58 -11.03
C GLU A 184 17.19 -3.67 -9.68
N LEU A 185 17.62 -2.89 -8.67
CA LEU A 185 16.98 -2.90 -7.36
C LEU A 185 15.51 -2.53 -7.46
N TYR A 186 15.16 -1.50 -8.23
CA TYR A 186 13.77 -1.10 -8.41
C TYR A 186 12.91 -2.20 -9.03
N LYS A 187 13.41 -2.89 -10.06
CA LYS A 187 12.71 -4.03 -10.68
C LYS A 187 12.46 -5.15 -9.68
N ILE A 188 13.43 -5.41 -8.81
CA ILE A 188 13.31 -6.43 -7.76
C ILE A 188 12.29 -5.99 -6.70
N ILE A 189 12.27 -4.70 -6.29
CA ILE A 189 11.26 -4.17 -5.36
C ILE A 189 9.85 -4.45 -5.91
N LEU A 190 9.57 -4.09 -7.16
CA LEU A 190 8.26 -4.32 -7.79
C LEU A 190 7.89 -5.81 -7.82
N SER A 191 8.84 -6.66 -8.21
CA SER A 191 8.63 -8.12 -8.24
C SER A 191 8.37 -8.68 -6.85
N ASP A 192 9.11 -8.24 -5.83
CA ASP A 192 8.98 -8.74 -4.47
C ASP A 192 7.67 -8.25 -3.82
N ILE A 193 7.19 -7.04 -4.13
CA ILE A 193 5.86 -6.55 -3.72
C ILE A 193 4.76 -7.45 -4.30
N ALA A 194 4.75 -7.65 -5.61
CA ALA A 194 3.73 -8.47 -6.27
C ALA A 194 3.73 -9.91 -5.71
N ARG A 195 4.91 -10.51 -5.52
CA ARG A 195 5.07 -11.85 -4.94
C ARG A 195 4.65 -11.92 -3.48
N GLY A 196 4.98 -10.90 -2.68
CA GLY A 196 4.58 -10.80 -1.28
C GLY A 196 3.06 -10.76 -1.14
N ILE A 197 2.38 -9.89 -1.89
CA ILE A 197 0.92 -9.81 -1.86
C ILE A 197 0.29 -11.12 -2.35
N TYR A 198 0.83 -11.72 -3.42
CA TYR A 198 0.31 -13.00 -3.93
C TYR A 198 0.50 -14.15 -2.93
N SER A 199 1.59 -14.15 -2.13
CA SER A 199 1.85 -15.21 -1.15
C SER A 199 0.91 -15.16 0.05
N LEU A 200 0.34 -14.00 0.41
CA LEU A 200 -0.71 -13.87 1.43
C LEU A 200 -1.93 -14.74 1.13
N LYS A 201 -2.27 -14.93 -0.16
CA LYS A 201 -3.40 -15.79 -0.58
C LYS A 201 -3.18 -17.25 -0.17
N LYS A 202 -1.96 -17.75 -0.29
CA LYS A 202 -1.65 -19.16 0.00
C LYS A 202 -1.68 -19.50 1.49
N SER A 203 -1.33 -18.55 2.36
CA SER A 203 -1.34 -18.78 3.81
C SER A 203 -2.76 -18.86 4.38
N GLN A 204 -3.73 -18.25 3.71
CA GLN A 204 -5.15 -18.30 4.11
C GLN A 204 -5.83 -19.59 3.66
N ASP A 205 -5.42 -20.18 2.52
CA ASP A 205 -6.00 -21.42 1.98
C ASP A 205 -5.49 -22.69 2.73
N THR A 206 -4.42 -22.59 3.52
CA THR A 206 -3.82 -23.74 4.26
C THR A 206 -4.19 -23.78 5.74
N GLY A 207 -5.00 -22.87 6.23
CA GLY A 207 -5.44 -22.73 7.64
C GLY A 207 -6.86 -23.25 7.92
N GLY A 208 -7.43 -24.09 7.04
CA GLY A 208 -8.74 -24.73 7.19
C GLY A 208 -8.63 -26.22 7.54
#